data_4a77766aa2548c1acc48a836774b2db1
#
_entry.id   4a77766aa2548c1acc48a836774b2db1
#
_cell.length_a   1.000
_cell.length_b   1.000
_cell.length_c   1.000
_cell.angle_alpha   90.00
_cell.angle_beta   90.00
_cell.angle_gamma   90.00
#
_symmetry.space_group_name_H-M   'P 1'
#
loop_
_entity.id
_entity.type
_entity.pdbx_description
1 polymer ?
#
loop_
_entity_poly.entity_id
_entity_poly.type
_entity_poly.pdbx_seq_one_letter_code
_entity_poly.pdbx_strand_id
1 'polypeptide(L)'
;MKLSEKINKKTIIYPLGASSKEDALHELLDYFQSLDYLTATTKLFSYLSSKDKIFNSVASRGVAYHYHTSIEVNDTLAVLGISKKGIDYNATDGLFCHFILLILEPMNSPNSHRKLINLFQELIKNPTIKSNLLELDSSNEVEKIIIDWENSDNSFDIL
;
A
#
# COMPACT_ATOMS: atom_id res chain seq x y z
N MET A 1 0.10 -10.41 12.73
CA MET A 1 0.46 -9.16 12.01
C MET A 1 -0.61 -8.12 12.25
N LYS A 2 -0.21 -6.95 12.73
CA LYS A 2 -1.09 -5.78 12.78
C LYS A 2 -0.77 -4.86 11.62
N LEU A 3 -1.79 -4.18 11.10
CA LEU A 3 -1.61 -3.28 9.97
C LEU A 3 -0.60 -2.16 10.28
N SER A 4 -0.66 -1.59 11.49
CA SER A 4 0.24 -0.53 11.92
C SER A 4 1.71 -0.95 12.04
N GLU A 5 2.00 -2.23 12.14
CA GLU A 5 3.37 -2.73 12.11
C GLU A 5 4.02 -2.52 10.74
N LYS A 6 3.21 -2.52 9.67
CA LYS A 6 3.68 -2.43 8.30
C LYS A 6 3.37 -1.08 7.65
N ILE A 7 2.24 -0.48 8.03
CA ILE A 7 1.81 0.82 7.50
C ILE A 7 1.70 1.81 8.64
N ASN A 8 2.67 2.71 8.74
CA ASN A 8 2.80 3.69 9.80
C ASN A 8 3.44 4.97 9.25
N LYS A 9 3.69 5.94 10.11
CA LYS A 9 4.22 7.25 9.68
C LYS A 9 5.51 7.18 8.88
N LYS A 10 6.30 6.12 9.02
CA LYS A 10 7.55 5.94 8.28
C LYS A 10 7.33 5.34 6.90
N THR A 11 6.21 4.66 6.68
CA THR A 11 5.93 3.93 5.45
C THR A 11 4.71 4.46 4.69
N ILE A 12 4.30 5.69 4.99
CA ILE A 12 3.18 6.33 4.31
C ILE A 12 3.69 7.56 3.57
N ILE A 13 3.37 7.66 2.28
CA ILE A 13 3.59 8.85 1.46
C ILE A 13 2.27 9.60 1.37
N TYR A 14 2.22 10.80 1.98
CA TYR A 14 1.01 11.61 1.99
C TYR A 14 1.34 13.08 1.81
N PRO A 15 0.86 13.72 0.74
CA PRO A 15 0.19 13.14 -0.41
C PRO A 15 1.18 12.52 -1.39
N LEU A 16 0.70 11.54 -2.14
CA LEU A 16 1.47 11.00 -3.28
C LEU A 16 1.53 12.08 -4.36
N GLY A 17 2.73 12.34 -4.88
CA GLY A 17 2.93 13.39 -5.89
C GLY A 17 2.57 12.94 -7.30
N ALA A 18 2.64 11.64 -7.56
CA ALA A 18 2.42 11.06 -8.87
C ALA A 18 0.98 11.23 -9.34
N SER A 19 0.80 11.34 -10.67
CA SER A 19 -0.51 11.41 -11.31
C SER A 19 -0.75 10.27 -12.30
N SER A 20 0.24 9.41 -12.52
CA SER A 20 0.11 8.23 -13.38
C SER A 20 0.52 6.97 -12.62
N LYS A 21 0.08 5.83 -13.12
CA LYS A 21 0.43 4.52 -12.55
C LYS A 21 1.95 4.31 -12.51
N GLU A 22 2.64 4.64 -13.59
CA GLU A 22 4.09 4.48 -13.70
C GLU A 22 4.83 5.39 -12.71
N ASP A 23 4.43 6.65 -12.63
CA ASP A 23 5.04 7.61 -11.71
C ASP A 23 4.76 7.24 -10.26
N ALA A 24 3.58 6.71 -9.96
CA ALA A 24 3.24 6.22 -8.63
C ALA A 24 4.15 5.07 -8.23
N LEU A 25 4.37 4.12 -9.13
CA LEU A 25 5.26 2.99 -8.86
C LEU A 25 6.70 3.46 -8.63
N HIS A 26 7.19 4.41 -9.43
CA HIS A 26 8.51 5.03 -9.22
C HIS A 26 8.61 5.68 -7.85
N GLU A 27 7.63 6.46 -7.47
CA GLU A 27 7.62 7.18 -6.19
C GLU A 27 7.64 6.21 -5.01
N LEU A 28 6.86 5.14 -5.07
CA LEU A 28 6.83 4.11 -4.04
C LEU A 28 8.17 3.36 -3.94
N LEU A 29 8.75 2.99 -5.08
CA LEU A 29 10.04 2.30 -5.11
C LEU A 29 11.17 3.18 -4.60
N ASP A 30 11.21 4.45 -5.00
CA ASP A 30 12.20 5.40 -4.52
C ASP A 30 12.10 5.59 -3.01
N TYR A 31 10.88 5.56 -2.48
CA TYR A 31 10.67 5.66 -1.05
C TYR A 31 11.20 4.43 -0.32
N PHE A 32 10.97 3.22 -0.85
CA PHE A 32 11.58 1.99 -0.33
C PHE A 32 13.10 2.08 -0.31
N GLN A 33 13.69 2.62 -1.36
CA GLN A 33 15.15 2.80 -1.44
C GLN A 33 15.61 3.80 -0.38
N SER A 34 14.88 4.89 -0.18
CA SER A 34 15.21 5.90 0.84
C SER A 34 15.17 5.34 2.27
N LEU A 35 14.40 4.29 2.50
CA LEU A 35 14.31 3.60 3.79
C LEU A 35 15.36 2.48 3.93
N ASP A 36 16.25 2.35 2.95
CA ASP A 36 17.27 1.29 2.88
C ASP A 36 16.69 -0.14 2.81
N TYR A 37 15.45 -0.27 2.34
CA TYR A 37 14.83 -1.57 2.13
C TYR A 37 15.24 -2.20 0.80
N LEU A 38 15.69 -1.40 -0.15
CA LEU A 38 16.17 -1.82 -1.46
C LEU A 38 17.45 -1.07 -1.79
N THR A 39 18.39 -1.76 -2.45
CA THR A 39 19.63 -1.14 -2.91
C THR A 39 19.48 -0.46 -4.26
N ALA A 40 18.65 -1.02 -5.14
CA ALA A 40 18.39 -0.49 -6.47
C ALA A 40 16.95 -0.79 -6.89
N THR A 41 16.35 0.08 -7.68
CA THR A 41 14.94 -0.01 -8.05
C THR A 41 14.66 -0.20 -9.53
N THR A 42 15.65 0.04 -10.41
CA THR A 42 15.46 0.05 -11.86
C THR A 42 14.91 -1.27 -12.42
N LYS A 43 15.50 -2.40 -12.02
CA LYS A 43 15.06 -3.71 -12.49
C LYS A 43 13.68 -4.06 -11.95
N LEU A 44 13.44 -3.74 -10.70
CA LEU A 44 12.15 -4.02 -10.07
C LEU A 44 11.05 -3.17 -10.70
N PHE A 45 11.34 -1.91 -10.99
CA PHE A 45 10.40 -1.06 -11.72
C PHE A 45 10.07 -1.65 -13.10
N SER A 46 11.08 -2.04 -13.87
CA SER A 46 10.89 -2.65 -15.18
C SER A 46 10.03 -3.92 -15.09
N TYR A 47 10.30 -4.74 -14.08
CA TYR A 47 9.55 -5.97 -13.85
C TYR A 47 8.09 -5.68 -13.50
N LEU A 48 7.84 -4.80 -12.52
CA LEU A 48 6.48 -4.52 -12.05
C LEU A 48 5.64 -3.72 -13.06
N SER A 49 6.27 -2.91 -13.89
CA SER A 49 5.58 -2.11 -14.90
C SER A 49 5.35 -2.87 -16.22
N SER A 50 5.93 -4.05 -16.37
CA SER A 50 5.82 -4.86 -17.58
C SER A 50 4.38 -5.38 -17.76
N LYS A 51 3.94 -5.43 -19.02
CA LYS A 51 2.59 -5.89 -19.37
C LYS A 51 2.35 -7.35 -18.97
N ASP A 52 3.42 -8.15 -18.88
CA ASP A 52 3.34 -9.56 -18.52
C ASP A 52 3.15 -9.77 -17.01
N LYS A 53 3.22 -8.71 -16.22
CA LYS A 53 3.10 -8.76 -14.76
C LYS A 53 1.76 -8.26 -14.25
N ILE A 54 0.73 -8.39 -15.04
CA ILE A 54 -0.63 -8.02 -14.66
C ILE A 54 -1.07 -8.70 -13.36
N PHE A 55 -0.53 -9.88 -13.05
CA PHE A 55 -0.85 -10.62 -11.82
C PHE A 55 -0.22 -10.03 -10.57
N ASN A 56 0.81 -9.18 -10.73
CA ASN A 56 1.49 -8.55 -9.61
C ASN A 56 0.99 -7.13 -9.35
N SER A 57 -0.11 -6.75 -9.98
CA SER A 57 -0.73 -5.45 -9.81
C SER A 57 -2.24 -5.61 -9.97
N VAL A 58 -2.96 -5.36 -8.89
CA VAL A 58 -4.43 -5.48 -8.88
C VAL A 58 -5.01 -4.14 -8.45
N ALA A 59 -6.10 -3.73 -9.11
CA ALA A 59 -6.77 -2.49 -8.78
C ALA A 59 -8.28 -2.70 -8.72
N SER A 60 -8.88 -2.35 -7.60
CA SER A 60 -10.33 -2.36 -7.41
C SER A 60 -10.74 -1.54 -6.19
N ARG A 61 -11.94 -1.00 -6.21
CA ARG A 61 -12.54 -0.24 -5.10
C ARG A 61 -11.70 0.95 -4.65
N GLY A 62 -10.95 1.56 -5.59
CA GLY A 62 -10.10 2.71 -5.29
C GLY A 62 -8.75 2.36 -4.65
N VAL A 63 -8.37 1.09 -4.66
CA VAL A 63 -7.09 0.61 -4.14
C VAL A 63 -6.34 -0.15 -5.20
N ALA A 64 -5.05 0.13 -5.33
CA ALA A 64 -4.14 -0.62 -6.20
C ALA A 64 -3.05 -1.27 -5.36
N TYR A 65 -2.67 -2.49 -5.73
CA TYR A 65 -1.64 -3.27 -5.06
C TYR A 65 -0.56 -3.66 -6.04
N HIS A 66 0.70 -3.43 -5.65
CA HIS A 66 1.87 -4.01 -6.30
C HIS A 66 2.55 -4.89 -5.26
N TYR A 67 2.95 -6.09 -5.63
CA TYR A 67 3.70 -6.95 -4.72
C TYR A 67 4.78 -7.73 -5.45
N HIS A 68 5.84 -8.06 -4.74
CA HIS A 68 6.96 -8.81 -5.27
C HIS A 68 7.64 -9.60 -4.15
N THR A 69 8.04 -10.83 -4.46
CA THR A 69 8.84 -11.65 -3.58
C THR A 69 10.31 -11.35 -3.84
N SER A 70 11.04 -10.95 -2.80
CA SER A 70 12.42 -10.48 -2.94
C SER A 70 13.37 -11.19 -1.99
N ILE A 71 14.57 -11.50 -2.48
CA ILE A 71 15.64 -12.05 -1.65
C ILE A 71 16.31 -10.97 -0.78
N GLU A 72 16.07 -9.69 -1.09
CA GLU A 72 16.67 -8.57 -0.36
C GLU A 72 16.00 -8.30 0.98
N VAL A 73 14.79 -8.82 1.20
CA VAL A 73 14.03 -8.55 2.41
C VAL A 73 13.89 -9.80 3.27
N ASN A 74 13.96 -9.62 4.59
CA ASN A 74 13.83 -10.71 5.57
C ASN A 74 12.46 -10.77 6.20
N ASP A 75 11.65 -9.74 6.02
CA ASP A 75 10.29 -9.64 6.54
C ASP A 75 9.42 -8.94 5.50
N THR A 76 8.11 -9.07 5.65
CA THR A 76 7.17 -8.37 4.78
C THR A 76 7.22 -6.87 5.06
N LEU A 77 7.44 -6.10 4.00
CA LEU A 77 7.53 -4.64 4.06
C LEU A 77 6.48 -4.03 3.15
N ALA A 78 5.96 -2.88 3.53
CA ALA A 78 4.96 -2.19 2.73
C ALA A 78 5.15 -0.68 2.78
N VAL A 79 4.77 -0.01 1.69
CA VAL A 79 4.61 1.44 1.63
C VAL A 79 3.22 1.73 1.08
N LEU A 80 2.52 2.66 1.71
CA LEU A 80 1.23 3.14 1.26
C LEU A 80 1.39 4.56 0.72
N GLY A 81 1.00 4.75 -0.55
CA GLY A 81 0.84 6.09 -1.12
C GLY A 81 -0.62 6.48 -1.15
N ILE A 82 -0.94 7.70 -0.74
CA ILE A 82 -2.31 8.21 -0.78
C ILE A 82 -2.37 9.36 -1.77
N SER A 83 -3.18 9.20 -2.82
CA SER A 83 -3.42 10.20 -3.85
C SER A 83 -4.77 10.86 -3.60
N LYS A 84 -4.78 12.17 -3.35
CA LYS A 84 -6.03 12.90 -3.12
C LYS A 84 -6.88 12.99 -4.39
N LYS A 85 -6.25 13.11 -5.54
CA LYS A 85 -6.95 13.22 -6.84
C LYS A 85 -7.35 11.88 -7.42
N GLY A 86 -6.67 10.81 -7.00
CA GLY A 86 -6.82 9.50 -7.59
C GLY A 86 -5.98 9.33 -8.85
N ILE A 87 -5.63 8.08 -9.12
CA ILE A 87 -4.80 7.69 -10.27
C ILE A 87 -5.55 6.63 -11.07
N ASP A 88 -5.56 6.78 -12.39
CA ASP A 88 -6.15 5.80 -13.27
C ASP A 88 -5.25 4.57 -13.38
N TYR A 89 -5.73 3.46 -12.83
CA TYR A 89 -5.06 2.16 -12.89
C TYR A 89 -5.72 1.21 -13.90
N ASN A 90 -6.61 1.73 -14.74
CA ASN A 90 -7.39 0.89 -15.66
C ASN A 90 -8.16 -0.21 -14.91
N ALA A 91 -8.67 0.13 -13.74
CA ALA A 91 -9.42 -0.83 -12.93
C ALA A 91 -10.70 -1.27 -13.65
N THR A 92 -11.08 -2.53 -13.48
CA THR A 92 -12.28 -3.10 -14.12
C THR A 92 -13.57 -2.42 -13.66
N ASP A 93 -13.58 -1.86 -12.45
CA ASP A 93 -14.72 -1.12 -11.92
C ASP A 93 -14.77 0.35 -12.37
N GLY A 94 -13.79 0.80 -13.15
CA GLY A 94 -13.73 2.16 -13.66
C GLY A 94 -13.34 3.22 -12.64
N LEU A 95 -13.06 2.86 -11.40
CA LEU A 95 -12.72 3.81 -10.35
C LEU A 95 -11.23 4.16 -10.38
N PHE A 96 -10.92 5.43 -10.09
CA PHE A 96 -9.55 5.84 -9.86
C PHE A 96 -9.10 5.35 -8.48
N CYS A 97 -7.80 5.06 -8.35
CA CYS A 97 -7.23 4.57 -7.11
C CYS A 97 -6.63 5.71 -6.30
N HIS A 98 -7.08 5.84 -5.06
CA HIS A 98 -6.57 6.82 -4.10
C HIS A 98 -5.55 6.21 -3.15
N PHE A 99 -5.54 4.90 -3.00
CA PHE A 99 -4.65 4.15 -2.12
C PHE A 99 -3.83 3.20 -2.95
N ILE A 100 -2.51 3.36 -2.92
CA ILE A 100 -1.60 2.53 -3.70
C ILE A 100 -0.62 1.87 -2.73
N LEU A 101 -0.66 0.54 -2.66
CA LEU A 101 0.23 -0.25 -1.82
C LEU A 101 1.33 -0.90 -2.65
N LEU A 102 2.56 -0.81 -2.17
CA LEU A 102 3.66 -1.60 -2.67
C LEU A 102 4.15 -2.50 -1.55
N ILE A 103 4.17 -3.81 -1.79
CA ILE A 103 4.50 -4.82 -0.79
C ILE A 103 5.67 -5.65 -1.29
N LEU A 104 6.70 -5.78 -0.45
CA LEU A 104 7.79 -6.71 -0.66
C LEU A 104 7.71 -7.80 0.39
N GLU A 105 7.78 -9.05 -0.04
CA GLU A 105 7.72 -10.17 0.88
C GLU A 105 8.94 -11.08 0.72
N PRO A 106 9.39 -11.74 1.80
CA PRO A 106 10.53 -12.62 1.73
C PRO A 106 10.19 -13.95 1.04
N MET A 107 11.23 -14.62 0.55
CA MET A 107 11.08 -15.89 -0.16
C MET A 107 10.43 -16.98 0.70
N ASN A 108 10.64 -16.93 2.01
CA ASN A 108 10.10 -17.93 2.95
C ASN A 108 8.66 -17.64 3.40
N SER A 109 8.08 -16.52 2.99
CA SER A 109 6.69 -16.15 3.30
C SER A 109 5.99 -15.55 2.06
N PRO A 110 5.83 -16.35 0.99
CA PRO A 110 5.43 -15.81 -0.32
C PRO A 110 3.96 -15.39 -0.42
N ASN A 111 3.16 -15.60 0.64
CA ASN A 111 1.74 -15.21 0.65
C ASN A 111 1.40 -14.18 1.72
N SER A 112 2.42 -13.60 2.35
CA SER A 112 2.20 -12.62 3.43
C SER A 112 1.53 -11.33 2.92
N HIS A 113 1.71 -11.00 1.63
CA HIS A 113 1.02 -9.86 1.01
C HIS A 113 -0.51 -9.97 1.14
N ARG A 114 -1.06 -11.18 1.10
CA ARG A 114 -2.51 -11.39 1.17
C ARG A 114 -3.09 -10.96 2.51
N LYS A 115 -2.38 -11.25 3.60
CA LYS A 115 -2.81 -10.82 4.94
C LYS A 115 -2.85 -9.30 5.04
N LEU A 116 -1.82 -8.65 4.53
CA LEU A 116 -1.70 -7.20 4.56
C LEU A 116 -2.80 -6.55 3.72
N ILE A 117 -3.03 -7.06 2.53
CA ILE A 117 -4.08 -6.56 1.63
C ILE A 117 -5.46 -6.71 2.28
N ASN A 118 -5.73 -7.88 2.87
CA ASN A 118 -7.01 -8.12 3.54
C ASN A 118 -7.23 -7.18 4.72
N LEU A 119 -6.19 -6.94 5.53
CA LEU A 119 -6.27 -5.99 6.64
C LEU A 119 -6.56 -4.58 6.15
N PHE A 120 -5.89 -4.16 5.10
CA PHE A 120 -6.10 -2.84 4.53
C PHE A 120 -7.50 -2.69 3.93
N GLN A 121 -7.99 -3.72 3.24
CA GLN A 121 -9.36 -3.71 2.71
C GLN A 121 -10.41 -3.63 3.81
N GLU A 122 -10.21 -4.33 4.92
CA GLU A 122 -11.11 -4.24 6.07
C GLU A 122 -11.14 -2.81 6.64
N LEU A 123 -10.00 -2.15 6.73
CA LEU A 123 -9.91 -0.77 7.18
C LEU A 123 -10.75 0.17 6.29
N ILE A 124 -10.52 0.14 4.98
CA ILE A 124 -11.18 1.06 4.05
C ILE A 124 -12.62 0.67 3.70
N LYS A 125 -13.06 -0.48 4.15
CA LYS A 125 -14.46 -0.91 4.01
C LYS A 125 -15.41 0.02 4.77
N ASN A 126 -14.93 0.65 5.84
CA ASN A 126 -15.65 1.68 6.55
C ASN A 126 -15.60 2.99 5.75
N PRO A 127 -16.75 3.49 5.22
CA PRO A 127 -16.74 4.67 4.36
C PRO A 127 -16.32 5.95 5.07
N THR A 128 -16.56 6.05 6.38
CA THR A 128 -16.13 7.20 7.18
C THR A 128 -14.60 7.23 7.29
N ILE A 129 -13.99 6.08 7.58
CA ILE A 129 -12.53 5.96 7.65
C ILE A 129 -11.91 6.29 6.29
N LYS A 130 -12.45 5.71 5.22
CA LYS A 130 -11.96 5.94 3.86
C LYS A 130 -11.99 7.44 3.51
N SER A 131 -13.11 8.09 3.80
CA SER A 131 -13.27 9.53 3.55
C SER A 131 -12.29 10.35 4.38
N ASN A 132 -12.15 10.03 5.66
CA ASN A 132 -11.23 10.74 6.55
C ASN A 132 -9.77 10.60 6.09
N LEU A 133 -9.36 9.42 5.63
CA LEU A 133 -8.00 9.21 5.13
C LEU A 133 -7.67 10.11 3.94
N LEU A 134 -8.64 10.50 3.14
CA LEU A 134 -8.45 11.36 1.98
C LEU A 134 -8.44 12.85 2.33
N GLU A 135 -8.89 13.22 3.54
CA GLU A 135 -9.01 14.61 3.97
C GLU A 135 -7.89 15.05 4.93
N LEU A 136 -7.01 14.13 5.33
CA LEU A 136 -5.94 14.42 6.29
C LEU A 136 -4.81 15.24 5.66
N ASP A 137 -3.92 15.74 6.51
CA ASP A 137 -2.80 16.59 6.10
C ASP A 137 -1.43 15.95 6.31
N SER A 138 -1.35 14.81 7.01
CA SER A 138 -0.05 14.19 7.33
C SER A 138 -0.12 12.68 7.51
N SER A 139 1.03 12.04 7.35
CA SER A 139 1.18 10.60 7.60
C SER A 139 0.97 10.23 9.06
N ASN A 140 1.25 11.14 10.00
CA ASN A 140 1.00 10.93 11.43
C ASN A 140 -0.48 10.73 11.72
N GLU A 141 -1.34 11.52 11.08
CA GLU A 141 -2.79 11.41 11.24
C GLU A 141 -3.33 10.12 10.64
N VAL A 142 -2.76 9.67 9.52
CA VAL A 142 -3.11 8.37 8.92
C VAL A 142 -2.76 7.23 9.87
N GLU A 143 -1.57 7.25 10.45
CA GLU A 143 -1.14 6.25 11.43
C GLU A 143 -2.09 6.18 12.62
N LYS A 144 -2.52 7.33 13.12
CA LYS A 144 -3.45 7.40 14.24
C LYS A 144 -4.79 6.73 13.92
N ILE A 145 -5.33 6.97 12.74
CA ILE A 145 -6.57 6.33 12.29
C ILE A 145 -6.41 4.80 12.26
N ILE A 146 -5.30 4.31 11.74
CA ILE A 146 -5.04 2.87 11.66
C ILE A 146 -4.97 2.27 13.07
N ILE A 147 -4.25 2.90 13.98
CA ILE A 147 -4.11 2.42 15.37
C ILE A 147 -5.47 2.44 16.08
N ASP A 148 -6.23 3.51 15.95
CA ASP A 148 -7.56 3.61 16.56
C ASP A 148 -8.50 2.54 16.02
N TRP A 149 -8.45 2.26 14.73
CA TRP A 149 -9.24 1.20 14.10
C TRP A 149 -8.84 -0.18 14.63
N GLU A 150 -7.55 -0.47 14.74
CA GLU A 150 -7.06 -1.74 15.26
C GLU A 150 -7.53 -1.98 16.70
N ASN A 151 -7.47 -0.96 17.53
CA ASN A 151 -7.90 -1.05 18.93
C ASN A 151 -9.41 -1.25 19.05
N SER A 152 -10.17 -0.64 18.16
CA SER A 152 -11.62 -0.79 18.07
C SER A 152 -12.02 -2.20 17.62
N ASP A 153 -11.33 -2.70 16.58
CA ASP A 153 -11.57 -4.02 16.00
C ASP A 153 -11.27 -5.13 17.01
N ASN A 154 -10.18 -4.97 17.78
CA ASN A 154 -9.80 -5.92 18.82
C ASN A 154 -10.88 -6.09 19.91
N SER A 155 -11.72 -5.10 20.13
CA SER A 155 -12.81 -5.20 21.09
C SER A 155 -13.94 -6.10 20.60
N PHE A 156 -14.08 -6.32 19.31
CA PHE A 156 -15.05 -7.26 18.74
C PHE A 156 -14.57 -8.71 18.82
N ASP A 157 -13.27 -8.93 18.72
CA ASP A 157 -12.68 -10.26 18.76
C ASP A 157 -12.79 -10.91 20.15
N ILE A 158 -13.00 -10.11 21.18
CA ILE A 158 -13.16 -10.55 22.57
C ILE A 158 -14.60 -10.98 22.86
N LEU A 159 -15.54 -10.58 22.03
CA LEU A 159 -16.94 -10.92 22.20
C LEU A 159 -17.29 -12.19 21.43
#